data_86b322bf27a22f206578eb1d5029fb39
#
_entry.id   86b322bf27a22f206578eb1d5029fb39
#
_cell.length_a   1.000
_cell.length_b   1.000
_cell.length_c   1.000
_cell.angle_alpha   90.00
_cell.angle_beta   90.00
_cell.angle_gamma   90.00
#
_symmetry.space_group_name_H-M   'P 1'
#
loop_
_entity.id
_entity.type
_entity.pdbx_description
1 polymer ?
#
loop_
_entity_poly.entity_id
_entity_poly.type
_entity_poly.pdbx_seq_one_letter_code
_entity_poly.pdbx_strand_id
1 'polypeptide(L)'
;MKRFIEGEDRGQGTLLPELLDDYVAEDNPVRVVDVFVDELDLALLGFTRVQPAKTGRPAYHPAVLLKLYIYGYLNRIHSSRRLEREAQRNVELMWLTHRLAPDFKTIANFRKDNGKAIRNVCRQFVVLCQQLDLFSDAVVAIDGSKFKAVNSSDRNFTQAKLKRRMEEIEANVSRYLAELDTADRQEPAVKQARSARLNDKIAAMKLQMAALKEIEAKLEATGETQISLTDPDARSMMTRGSGIVGYNVQTAVDAKHHLIVEHEVTNIGNDRDQLSGMAKKARTAIGTESLTAIADRGYFKGEEILACKQAGIAVLVPVTRTSNAKADGRFDKADFVYDREKNEYRCPAGQALIWRFAGVEKGMTLNRYWSSNCKTCPLKDRCTPSQQRRVTRWEHQDVLDDMQERLELSPDAMRIRRCSVEHPFGTIKSWMGATHFLTKGLERVKTEMSLHVLAYNVKRLITLLGVAGMMEAIRAYALLLALQRVFGASTLLIRSVSPKTRKCSLSTLKGRTTCIGGYSSTAKACF
;
A
#
# COMPACT_ATOMS: atom_id res chain seq x y z
N MET A 1 -21.02 -26.79 48.73
CA MET A 1 -20.04 -26.80 47.60
C MET A 1 -20.18 -25.52 46.82
N LYS A 2 -19.13 -24.74 46.74
CA LYS A 2 -19.10 -23.55 45.90
C LYS A 2 -19.15 -23.97 44.42
N ARG A 3 -20.07 -23.41 43.65
CA ARG A 3 -20.32 -23.77 42.25
C ARG A 3 -19.44 -23.02 41.22
N PHE A 4 -18.66 -22.05 41.70
CA PHE A 4 -17.81 -21.20 40.88
C PHE A 4 -16.34 -21.41 41.23
N ILE A 5 -15.46 -21.30 40.23
CA ILE A 5 -14.02 -21.23 40.39
C ILE A 5 -13.71 -19.84 40.99
N GLU A 6 -13.06 -19.79 42.15
CA GLU A 6 -12.66 -18.56 42.80
C GLU A 6 -11.21 -18.25 42.46
N GLY A 7 -10.90 -16.98 42.19
CA GLY A 7 -9.54 -16.50 42.01
C GLY A 7 -8.84 -16.29 43.39
N GLU A 8 -7.55 -16.04 43.32
CA GLU A 8 -6.72 -15.73 44.48
C GLU A 8 -7.10 -14.35 45.09
N ASP A 9 -6.89 -14.20 46.40
CA ASP A 9 -7.09 -12.91 47.05
C ASP A 9 -6.01 -11.91 46.58
N ARG A 10 -6.42 -10.68 46.29
CA ARG A 10 -5.53 -9.63 45.79
C ARG A 10 -4.44 -9.23 46.80
N GLY A 11 -4.64 -9.49 48.09
CA GLY A 11 -3.71 -9.25 49.16
C GLY A 11 -2.82 -10.44 49.49
N GLN A 12 -2.99 -11.58 48.81
CA GLN A 12 -2.20 -12.77 49.06
C GLN A 12 -0.77 -12.56 48.56
N GLY A 13 0.20 -12.61 49.43
CA GLY A 13 1.61 -12.61 49.09
C GLY A 13 2.06 -14.00 48.66
N THR A 14 2.88 -14.08 47.62
CA THR A 14 3.55 -15.31 47.18
C THR A 14 4.83 -15.52 47.96
N LEU A 15 5.12 -16.74 48.37
CA LEU A 15 6.34 -17.08 49.10
C LEU A 15 7.60 -16.94 48.27
N LEU A 16 7.51 -17.22 46.95
CA LEU A 16 8.56 -17.03 45.98
C LEU A 16 8.17 -15.88 45.02
N PRO A 17 9.11 -14.97 44.72
CA PRO A 17 8.83 -13.89 43.77
C PRO A 17 8.61 -14.45 42.38
N GLU A 18 7.51 -14.09 41.73
CA GLU A 18 7.22 -14.44 40.34
C GLU A 18 8.11 -13.63 39.39
N LEU A 19 8.61 -14.30 38.35
CA LEU A 19 9.37 -13.67 37.28
C LEU A 19 8.41 -13.20 36.17
N LEU A 20 8.74 -12.11 35.50
CA LEU A 20 7.98 -11.70 34.32
C LEU A 20 7.95 -12.78 33.22
N ASP A 21 8.98 -13.63 33.17
CA ASP A 21 9.08 -14.70 32.20
C ASP A 21 8.03 -15.80 32.42
N ASP A 22 7.56 -15.98 33.66
CA ASP A 22 6.53 -16.97 34.02
C ASP A 22 5.15 -16.61 33.41
N TYR A 23 4.93 -15.32 33.13
CA TYR A 23 3.69 -14.82 32.54
C TYR A 23 3.67 -14.82 31.00
N VAL A 24 4.81 -15.11 30.36
CA VAL A 24 4.94 -15.10 28.89
C VAL A 24 5.28 -16.49 28.40
N ALA A 25 4.30 -17.18 27.84
CA ALA A 25 4.48 -18.52 27.31
C ALA A 25 5.61 -18.63 26.27
N GLU A 26 6.23 -19.78 26.13
CA GLU A 26 7.34 -20.00 25.19
C GLU A 26 6.93 -19.78 23.73
N ASP A 27 5.67 -20.04 23.39
CA ASP A 27 5.07 -19.85 22.07
C ASP A 27 4.42 -18.48 21.88
N ASN A 28 4.61 -17.55 22.83
CA ASN A 28 4.06 -16.21 22.72
C ASN A 28 4.77 -15.40 21.60
N PRO A 29 4.04 -14.79 20.66
CA PRO A 29 4.59 -13.97 19.58
C PRO A 29 5.51 -12.82 20.03
N VAL A 30 5.38 -12.34 21.27
CA VAL A 30 6.23 -11.27 21.82
C VAL A 30 7.70 -11.68 21.86
N ARG A 31 7.99 -12.98 22.07
CA ARG A 31 9.35 -13.52 22.07
C ARG A 31 10.03 -13.41 20.70
N VAL A 32 9.25 -13.51 19.62
CA VAL A 32 9.75 -13.27 18.26
C VAL A 32 10.19 -11.81 18.08
N VAL A 33 9.41 -10.87 18.61
CA VAL A 33 9.76 -9.44 18.55
C VAL A 33 11.06 -9.16 19.29
N ASP A 34 11.21 -9.77 20.44
CA ASP A 34 12.41 -9.65 21.28
C ASP A 34 13.65 -10.14 20.52
N VAL A 35 13.66 -11.41 20.11
CA VAL A 35 14.77 -12.01 19.37
C VAL A 35 15.05 -11.26 18.08
N PHE A 36 14.02 -10.86 17.32
CA PHE A 36 14.21 -10.16 16.06
C PHE A 36 14.95 -8.83 16.24
N VAL A 37 14.57 -8.04 17.23
CA VAL A 37 15.18 -6.72 17.44
C VAL A 37 16.59 -6.85 18.03
N ASP A 38 16.82 -7.83 18.90
CA ASP A 38 18.13 -8.03 19.54
C ASP A 38 19.20 -8.52 18.56
N GLU A 39 18.80 -9.24 17.51
CA GLU A 39 19.70 -9.68 16.45
C GLU A 39 19.95 -8.62 15.36
N LEU A 40 19.33 -7.43 15.44
CA LEU A 40 19.56 -6.34 14.49
C LEU A 40 20.81 -5.52 14.85
N ASP A 41 21.63 -5.22 13.86
CA ASP A 41 22.66 -4.19 13.97
C ASP A 41 22.03 -2.79 13.79
N LEU A 42 21.58 -2.21 14.89
CA LEU A 42 20.88 -0.93 14.89
C LEU A 42 21.76 0.23 14.41
N ALA A 43 23.07 0.15 14.62
CA ALA A 43 24.02 1.16 14.16
C ALA A 43 24.13 1.15 12.63
N LEU A 44 24.29 -0.03 12.03
CA LEU A 44 24.36 -0.22 10.58
C LEU A 44 23.02 0.19 9.90
N LEU A 45 21.90 -0.08 10.56
CA LEU A 45 20.57 0.32 10.08
C LEU A 45 20.33 1.83 10.16
N GLY A 46 21.21 2.57 10.85
CA GLY A 46 21.20 4.02 10.92
C GLY A 46 20.36 4.60 12.07
N PHE A 47 20.13 3.83 13.14
CA PHE A 47 19.48 4.36 14.34
C PHE A 47 20.41 5.33 15.07
N THR A 48 19.82 6.43 15.55
CA THR A 48 20.50 7.38 16.43
C THR A 48 20.56 6.85 17.87
N ARG A 49 21.57 7.27 18.62
CA ARG A 49 21.73 6.95 20.05
C ARG A 49 21.87 5.47 20.38
N VAL A 50 22.44 4.68 19.49
CA VAL A 50 22.84 3.29 19.76
C VAL A 50 23.99 3.26 20.78
N GLN A 51 24.88 4.25 20.73
CA GLN A 51 25.91 4.45 21.74
C GLN A 51 25.45 5.51 22.76
N PRO A 52 25.64 5.27 24.05
CA PRO A 52 25.24 6.22 25.09
C PRO A 52 26.04 7.52 24.98
N ALA A 53 25.38 8.65 25.21
CA ALA A 53 26.07 9.94 25.28
C ALA A 53 26.92 10.00 26.57
N LYS A 54 28.09 10.65 26.49
CA LYS A 54 29.02 10.79 27.64
C LYS A 54 28.46 11.64 28.78
N THR A 55 27.52 12.55 28.48
CA THR A 55 26.92 13.50 29.42
C THR A 55 25.44 13.67 29.15
N GLY A 56 24.70 14.17 30.11
CA GLY A 56 23.26 14.45 30.01
C GLY A 56 22.40 13.34 30.61
N ARG A 57 21.06 13.49 30.49
CA ARG A 57 20.12 12.49 30.97
C ARG A 57 20.24 11.22 30.15
N PRO A 58 20.32 10.01 30.79
CA PRO A 58 20.32 8.74 30.08
C PRO A 58 19.11 8.61 29.16
N ALA A 59 19.33 8.19 27.93
CA ALA A 59 18.29 7.94 26.94
C ALA A 59 17.92 6.44 26.94
N TYR A 60 16.69 6.14 26.53
CA TYR A 60 16.31 4.75 26.23
C TYR A 60 17.09 4.25 25.01
N HIS A 61 17.57 3.01 25.08
CA HIS A 61 18.20 2.37 23.93
C HIS A 61 17.18 2.22 22.80
N PRO A 62 17.55 2.45 21.51
CA PRO A 62 16.63 2.39 20.40
C PRO A 62 15.94 1.02 20.23
N ALA A 63 16.58 -0.09 20.67
CA ALA A 63 15.94 -1.41 20.68
C ALA A 63 14.64 -1.43 21.48
N VAL A 64 14.61 -0.81 22.66
CA VAL A 64 13.41 -0.77 23.51
C VAL A 64 12.25 -0.08 22.80
N LEU A 65 12.52 1.05 22.16
CA LEU A 65 11.52 1.82 21.44
C LEU A 65 11.07 1.12 20.14
N LEU A 66 11.97 0.41 19.46
CA LEU A 66 11.64 -0.38 18.29
C LEU A 66 10.78 -1.60 18.65
N LYS A 67 11.14 -2.34 19.71
CA LYS A 67 10.34 -3.43 20.27
C LYS A 67 8.92 -2.97 20.60
N LEU A 68 8.80 -1.82 21.28
CA LEU A 68 7.53 -1.20 21.63
C LEU A 68 6.67 -0.89 20.39
N TYR A 69 7.26 -0.35 19.32
CA TYR A 69 6.54 -0.08 18.08
C TYR A 69 6.11 -1.35 17.35
N ILE A 70 6.99 -2.33 17.18
CA ILE A 70 6.65 -3.59 16.49
C ILE A 70 5.50 -4.29 17.24
N TYR A 71 5.60 -4.43 18.56
CA TYR A 71 4.54 -4.99 19.39
C TYR A 71 3.22 -4.21 19.25
N GLY A 72 3.30 -2.88 19.29
CA GLY A 72 2.13 -2.02 19.16
C GLY A 72 1.40 -2.19 17.84
N TYR A 73 2.14 -2.27 16.72
CA TYR A 73 1.55 -2.46 15.40
C TYR A 73 0.98 -3.87 15.21
N LEU A 74 1.59 -4.90 15.81
CA LEU A 74 1.04 -6.25 15.86
C LEU A 74 -0.29 -6.31 16.62
N ASN A 75 -0.44 -5.53 17.69
CA ASN A 75 -1.56 -5.58 18.63
C ASN A 75 -2.53 -4.38 18.52
N ARG A 76 -2.57 -3.67 17.38
CA ARG A 76 -3.45 -2.51 17.10
C ARG A 76 -3.26 -1.32 18.07
N ILE A 77 -2.07 -1.14 18.61
CA ILE A 77 -1.74 -0.05 19.53
C ILE A 77 -0.82 0.94 18.80
N HIS A 78 -1.36 1.72 17.87
CA HIS A 78 -0.56 2.62 17.02
C HIS A 78 -0.26 3.97 17.67
N SER A 79 -1.04 4.37 18.69
CA SER A 79 -0.91 5.67 19.37
C SER A 79 0.20 5.64 20.43
N SER A 80 1.14 6.59 20.37
CA SER A 80 2.21 6.72 21.37
C SER A 80 1.69 6.88 22.80
N ARG A 81 0.56 7.59 23.02
CA ARG A 81 -0.08 7.71 24.32
C ARG A 81 -0.68 6.39 24.82
N ARG A 82 -1.19 5.56 23.92
CA ARG A 82 -1.65 4.22 24.28
C ARG A 82 -0.47 3.31 24.58
N LEU A 83 0.62 3.38 23.79
CA LEU A 83 1.84 2.60 24.03
C LEU A 83 2.46 2.91 25.39
N GLU A 84 2.56 4.20 25.78
CA GLU A 84 3.00 4.60 27.12
C GLU A 84 2.16 3.95 28.22
N ARG A 85 0.83 4.01 28.10
CA ARG A 85 -0.08 3.41 29.08
C ARG A 85 0.03 1.89 29.12
N GLU A 86 0.12 1.24 27.98
CA GLU A 86 0.24 -0.22 27.91
C GLU A 86 1.60 -0.71 28.44
N ALA A 87 2.69 0.04 28.23
CA ALA A 87 4.01 -0.29 28.79
C ALA A 87 4.01 -0.33 30.33
N GLN A 88 3.05 0.34 31.00
CA GLN A 88 2.91 0.37 32.47
C GLN A 88 2.01 -0.73 33.02
N ARG A 89 1.19 -1.41 32.19
CA ARG A 89 0.15 -2.33 32.67
C ARG A 89 0.02 -3.66 31.90
N ASN A 90 0.61 -3.74 30.71
CA ASN A 90 0.56 -4.94 29.88
C ASN A 90 1.79 -5.78 30.18
N VAL A 91 1.58 -7.01 30.66
CA VAL A 91 2.65 -7.90 31.10
C VAL A 91 3.63 -8.25 29.97
N GLU A 92 3.12 -8.49 28.75
CA GLU A 92 3.97 -8.76 27.58
C GLU A 92 4.88 -7.58 27.25
N LEU A 93 4.33 -6.33 27.31
CA LEU A 93 5.15 -5.14 27.11
C LEU A 93 6.14 -4.90 28.26
N MET A 94 5.74 -5.14 29.51
CA MET A 94 6.65 -5.07 30.66
C MET A 94 7.80 -6.09 30.52
N TRP A 95 7.51 -7.28 30.06
CA TRP A 95 8.52 -8.29 29.74
C TRP A 95 9.45 -7.82 28.62
N LEU A 96 8.88 -7.40 27.48
CA LEU A 96 9.60 -6.98 26.27
C LEU A 96 10.52 -5.78 26.49
N THR A 97 10.12 -4.85 27.37
CA THR A 97 10.84 -3.59 27.66
C THR A 97 11.60 -3.63 28.98
N HIS A 98 11.66 -4.77 29.66
CA HIS A 98 12.25 -4.90 31.00
C HIS A 98 11.69 -3.89 32.01
N ARG A 99 10.36 -3.72 32.02
CA ARG A 99 9.60 -2.73 32.83
C ARG A 99 9.92 -1.26 32.51
N LEU A 100 10.61 -0.98 31.41
CA LEU A 100 10.80 0.41 30.96
C LEU A 100 9.51 0.94 30.34
N ALA A 101 9.08 2.12 30.78
CA ALA A 101 7.88 2.79 30.31
C ALA A 101 8.21 4.20 29.78
N PRO A 102 8.70 4.33 28.54
CA PRO A 102 8.98 5.62 27.92
C PRO A 102 7.71 6.46 27.80
N ASP A 103 7.82 7.76 28.04
CA ASP A 103 6.71 8.70 27.84
C ASP A 103 6.34 8.84 26.35
N PHE A 104 5.09 9.27 26.08
CA PHE A 104 4.54 9.34 24.73
C PHE A 104 5.32 10.29 23.80
N LYS A 105 5.98 11.33 24.33
CA LYS A 105 6.80 12.25 23.51
C LYS A 105 8.08 11.54 23.07
N THR A 106 8.73 10.81 23.96
CA THR A 106 9.91 10.00 23.67
C THR A 106 9.57 8.95 22.59
N ILE A 107 8.46 8.23 22.74
CA ILE A 107 7.98 7.26 21.75
C ILE A 107 7.74 7.95 20.39
N ALA A 108 7.02 9.08 20.36
CA ALA A 108 6.71 9.80 19.13
C ALA A 108 7.96 10.38 18.45
N ASN A 109 8.89 10.94 19.24
CA ASN A 109 10.15 11.48 18.72
C ASN A 109 11.04 10.39 18.13
N PHE A 110 11.11 9.22 18.75
CA PHE A 110 11.86 8.08 18.19
C PHE A 110 11.43 7.75 16.76
N ARG A 111 10.12 7.61 16.51
CA ARG A 111 9.60 7.36 15.15
C ARG A 111 9.89 8.50 14.20
N LYS A 112 9.79 9.75 14.67
CA LYS A 112 10.07 10.94 13.88
C LYS A 112 11.55 10.99 13.45
N ASP A 113 12.45 10.74 14.40
CA ASP A 113 13.89 10.94 14.21
C ASP A 113 14.58 9.76 13.52
N ASN A 114 14.02 8.55 13.63
CA ASN A 114 14.58 7.31 13.08
C ASN A 114 13.77 6.75 11.88
N GLY A 115 13.05 7.58 11.15
CA GLY A 115 12.17 7.12 10.06
C GLY A 115 12.89 6.30 8.99
N LYS A 116 14.09 6.70 8.57
CA LYS A 116 14.90 5.96 7.59
C LYS A 116 15.38 4.62 8.14
N ALA A 117 15.82 4.59 9.40
CA ALA A 117 16.27 3.38 10.07
C ALA A 117 15.13 2.36 10.21
N ILE A 118 13.92 2.79 10.59
CA ILE A 118 12.73 1.92 10.64
C ILE A 118 12.41 1.32 9.26
N ARG A 119 12.50 2.09 8.19
CA ARG A 119 12.34 1.56 6.82
C ARG A 119 13.41 0.52 6.47
N ASN A 120 14.64 0.73 6.93
CA ASN A 120 15.73 -0.24 6.75
C ASN A 120 15.48 -1.55 7.53
N VAL A 121 14.88 -1.50 8.73
CA VAL A 121 14.44 -2.71 9.46
C VAL A 121 13.44 -3.52 8.63
N CYS A 122 12.47 -2.84 8.01
CA CYS A 122 11.50 -3.50 7.14
C CYS A 122 12.18 -4.22 5.96
N ARG A 123 13.17 -3.58 5.32
CA ARG A 123 13.98 -4.20 4.25
C ARG A 123 14.80 -5.38 4.76
N GLN A 124 15.43 -5.24 5.94
CA GLN A 124 16.20 -6.33 6.54
C GLN A 124 15.33 -7.56 6.82
N PHE A 125 14.07 -7.35 7.20
CA PHE A 125 13.11 -8.45 7.36
C PHE A 125 12.82 -9.17 6.03
N VAL A 126 12.70 -8.43 4.93
CA VAL A 126 12.52 -9.02 3.59
C VAL A 126 13.76 -9.83 3.18
N VAL A 127 14.97 -9.35 3.51
CA VAL A 127 16.21 -10.10 3.27
C VAL A 127 16.24 -11.40 4.10
N LEU A 128 15.77 -11.39 5.35
CA LEU A 128 15.60 -12.61 6.14
C LEU A 128 14.65 -13.60 5.42
N CYS A 129 13.50 -13.14 4.93
CA CYS A 129 12.57 -13.98 4.18
C CYS A 129 13.20 -14.55 2.89
N GLN A 130 14.05 -13.78 2.21
CA GLN A 130 14.82 -14.23 1.05
C GLN A 130 15.79 -15.35 1.42
N GLN A 131 16.53 -15.21 2.52
CA GLN A 131 17.45 -16.24 2.99
C GLN A 131 16.76 -17.54 3.41
N LEU A 132 15.47 -17.47 3.76
CA LEU A 132 14.61 -18.61 4.04
C LEU A 132 13.98 -19.23 2.78
N ASP A 133 14.40 -18.80 1.59
CA ASP A 133 13.90 -19.25 0.28
C ASP A 133 12.37 -19.09 0.09
N LEU A 134 11.79 -18.08 0.74
CA LEU A 134 10.34 -17.85 0.67
C LEU A 134 9.89 -17.17 -0.62
N PHE A 135 10.82 -16.73 -1.49
CA PHE A 135 10.55 -16.03 -2.74
C PHE A 135 11.03 -16.81 -3.98
N SER A 136 11.21 -18.13 -3.86
CA SER A 136 11.76 -19.00 -4.92
C SER A 136 10.97 -18.96 -6.24
N ASP A 137 9.65 -18.77 -6.18
CA ASP A 137 8.80 -18.75 -7.38
C ASP A 137 8.97 -17.46 -8.20
N ALA A 138 9.58 -16.42 -7.63
CA ALA A 138 9.83 -15.11 -8.25
C ALA A 138 8.61 -14.50 -8.96
N VAL A 139 7.42 -14.68 -8.37
CA VAL A 139 6.15 -14.12 -8.86
C VAL A 139 5.60 -13.14 -7.82
N VAL A 140 5.37 -11.90 -8.22
CA VAL A 140 4.78 -10.87 -7.35
C VAL A 140 3.50 -10.30 -7.95
N ALA A 141 2.54 -10.04 -7.08
CA ALA A 141 1.34 -9.27 -7.41
C ALA A 141 1.51 -7.82 -6.96
N ILE A 142 1.29 -6.87 -7.88
CA ILE A 142 1.40 -5.43 -7.60
C ILE A 142 0.00 -4.83 -7.51
N ASP A 143 -0.23 -4.06 -6.46
CA ASP A 143 -1.48 -3.32 -6.26
C ASP A 143 -1.30 -2.05 -5.45
N GLY A 144 -2.23 -1.10 -5.65
CA GLY A 144 -2.32 0.15 -4.92
C GLY A 144 -3.59 0.23 -4.07
N SER A 145 -3.47 0.76 -2.86
CA SER A 145 -4.63 1.00 -2.01
C SER A 145 -4.57 2.38 -1.36
N LYS A 146 -5.71 3.07 -1.36
CA LYS A 146 -5.81 4.42 -0.79
C LYS A 146 -6.02 4.33 0.72
N PHE A 147 -5.24 5.12 1.47
CA PHE A 147 -5.33 5.29 2.91
C PHE A 147 -5.60 6.75 3.25
N LYS A 148 -6.54 6.98 4.16
CA LYS A 148 -6.92 8.32 4.57
C LYS A 148 -5.79 8.99 5.35
N ALA A 149 -5.48 10.25 5.03
CA ALA A 149 -4.55 11.06 5.81
C ALA A 149 -5.20 11.64 7.08
N VAL A 150 -4.38 12.19 7.97
CA VAL A 150 -4.86 13.07 9.05
C VAL A 150 -5.32 14.37 8.40
N ASN A 151 -6.56 14.39 7.95
CA ASN A 151 -7.12 15.55 7.26
C ASN A 151 -8.60 15.73 7.56
N SER A 152 -9.06 16.99 7.45
CA SER A 152 -10.47 17.35 7.35
C SER A 152 -10.80 17.65 5.88
N SER A 153 -11.89 17.10 5.37
CA SER A 153 -12.38 17.37 4.02
C SER A 153 -12.55 18.88 3.78
N ASP A 154 -12.93 19.62 4.84
CA ASP A 154 -13.19 21.06 4.78
C ASP A 154 -11.92 21.90 4.59
N ARG A 155 -10.76 21.35 5.01
CA ARG A 155 -9.44 21.98 4.90
C ARG A 155 -8.64 21.56 3.67
N ASN A 156 -9.27 20.84 2.73
CA ASN A 156 -8.66 20.51 1.45
C ASN A 156 -9.31 21.35 0.35
N PHE A 157 -8.52 22.12 -0.38
CA PHE A 157 -8.97 23.08 -1.39
C PHE A 157 -8.43 22.73 -2.76
N THR A 158 -9.33 22.68 -3.74
CA THR A 158 -9.03 22.69 -5.18
C THR A 158 -9.43 24.06 -5.72
N GLN A 159 -8.92 24.46 -6.88
CA GLN A 159 -9.32 25.72 -7.53
C GLN A 159 -10.84 25.87 -7.64
N ALA A 160 -11.53 24.82 -8.09
CA ALA A 160 -12.99 24.84 -8.22
C ALA A 160 -13.71 25.01 -6.87
N LYS A 161 -13.20 24.37 -5.79
CA LYS A 161 -13.77 24.52 -4.45
C LYS A 161 -13.51 25.91 -3.86
N LEU A 162 -12.32 26.47 -4.10
CA LEU A 162 -12.00 27.85 -3.69
C LEU A 162 -12.95 28.83 -4.34
N LYS A 163 -13.07 28.78 -5.67
CA LYS A 163 -13.95 29.66 -6.44
C LYS A 163 -15.40 29.60 -5.95
N ARG A 164 -15.96 28.38 -5.84
CA ARG A 164 -17.32 28.21 -5.32
C ARG A 164 -17.49 28.77 -3.91
N ARG A 165 -16.52 28.55 -3.01
CA ARG A 165 -16.61 29.03 -1.64
C ARG A 165 -16.51 30.55 -1.54
N MET A 166 -15.72 31.18 -2.41
CA MET A 166 -15.63 32.63 -2.51
C MET A 166 -16.92 33.24 -3.04
N GLU A 167 -17.50 32.65 -4.08
CA GLU A 167 -18.81 33.06 -4.62
C GLU A 167 -19.93 32.94 -3.57
N GLU A 168 -19.96 31.84 -2.78
CA GLU A 168 -20.91 31.67 -1.68
C GLU A 168 -20.76 32.76 -0.61
N ILE A 169 -19.52 33.12 -0.25
CA ILE A 169 -19.25 34.17 0.72
C ILE A 169 -19.69 35.55 0.17
N GLU A 170 -19.39 35.87 -1.08
CA GLU A 170 -19.81 37.13 -1.72
C GLU A 170 -21.32 37.27 -1.77
N ALA A 171 -22.02 36.20 -2.14
CA ALA A 171 -23.49 36.17 -2.14
C ALA A 171 -24.06 36.38 -0.73
N ASN A 172 -23.47 35.75 0.28
CA ASN A 172 -23.88 35.91 1.68
C ASN A 172 -23.59 37.31 2.22
N VAL A 173 -22.43 37.90 1.90
CA VAL A 173 -22.10 39.29 2.26
C VAL A 173 -23.10 40.27 1.62
N SER A 174 -23.41 40.09 0.34
CA SER A 174 -24.38 40.92 -0.37
C SER A 174 -25.78 40.82 0.26
N ARG A 175 -26.20 39.60 0.64
CA ARG A 175 -27.47 39.39 1.35
C ARG A 175 -27.51 40.10 2.69
N TYR A 176 -26.45 39.99 3.50
CA TYR A 176 -26.39 40.63 4.81
C TYR A 176 -26.29 42.16 4.74
N LEU A 177 -25.69 42.72 3.69
CA LEU A 177 -25.72 44.15 3.42
C LEU A 177 -27.14 44.64 3.10
N ALA A 178 -27.89 43.90 2.29
CA ALA A 178 -29.29 44.19 2.01
C ALA A 178 -30.18 44.08 3.28
N GLU A 179 -29.90 43.10 4.15
CA GLU A 179 -30.57 42.99 5.46
C GLU A 179 -30.23 44.16 6.40
N LEU A 180 -29.02 44.72 6.34
CA LEU A 180 -28.60 45.90 7.07
C LEU A 180 -29.37 47.14 6.62
N ASP A 181 -29.50 47.36 5.32
CA ASP A 181 -30.29 48.47 4.74
C ASP A 181 -31.75 48.38 5.16
N THR A 182 -32.28 47.17 5.32
CA THR A 182 -33.67 46.95 5.78
C THR A 182 -33.80 47.18 7.30
N ALA A 183 -32.79 46.78 8.08
CA ALA A 183 -32.77 46.99 9.53
C ALA A 183 -32.67 48.49 9.92
N ASP A 184 -32.06 49.29 9.06
CA ASP A 184 -31.96 50.75 9.25
C ASP A 184 -33.32 51.50 9.25
N ARG A 185 -34.36 50.84 8.80
CA ARG A 185 -35.74 51.38 8.78
C ARG A 185 -36.59 50.97 10.01
N GLN A 186 -36.03 50.29 11.03
CA GLN A 186 -36.72 49.76 12.20
C GLN A 186 -36.51 50.65 13.46
N GLU A 187 -37.27 50.35 14.53
CA GLU A 187 -37.17 51.08 15.83
C GLU A 187 -35.75 51.03 16.45
N PRO A 188 -35.31 52.11 17.13
CA PRO A 188 -33.90 52.32 17.51
C PRO A 188 -33.24 51.21 18.35
N ALA A 189 -33.93 50.61 19.31
CA ALA A 189 -33.35 49.59 20.19
C ALA A 189 -33.13 48.23 19.48
N VAL A 190 -34.08 47.83 18.65
CA VAL A 190 -33.99 46.58 17.86
C VAL A 190 -32.97 46.73 16.73
N LYS A 191 -32.93 47.92 16.13
CA LYS A 191 -31.99 48.33 15.09
C LYS A 191 -30.54 48.12 15.53
N GLN A 192 -30.16 48.65 16.69
CA GLN A 192 -28.77 48.65 17.19
C GLN A 192 -28.23 47.22 17.41
N ALA A 193 -29.00 46.34 18.06
CA ALA A 193 -28.60 44.95 18.34
C ALA A 193 -28.53 44.12 17.05
N ARG A 194 -29.45 44.31 16.09
CA ARG A 194 -29.48 43.58 14.83
C ARG A 194 -28.37 44.02 13.88
N SER A 195 -28.09 45.32 13.79
CA SER A 195 -27.02 45.89 12.98
C SER A 195 -25.64 45.48 13.50
N ALA A 196 -25.41 45.48 14.80
CA ALA A 196 -24.16 44.99 15.40
C ALA A 196 -23.91 43.53 15.04
N ARG A 197 -24.92 42.66 15.19
CA ARG A 197 -24.80 41.20 14.88
C ARG A 197 -24.57 40.93 13.39
N LEU A 198 -25.17 41.74 12.48
CA LEU A 198 -24.94 41.63 11.02
C LEU A 198 -23.53 42.10 10.66
N ASN A 199 -23.08 43.20 11.23
CA ASN A 199 -21.73 43.73 11.02
C ASN A 199 -20.65 42.72 11.47
N ASP A 200 -20.82 42.03 12.62
CA ASP A 200 -19.93 41.00 13.07
C ASP A 200 -19.86 39.81 12.10
N LYS A 201 -21.01 39.40 11.55
CA LYS A 201 -21.07 38.34 10.55
C LYS A 201 -20.34 38.73 9.24
N ILE A 202 -20.58 39.97 8.78
CA ILE A 202 -19.92 40.50 7.57
C ILE A 202 -18.40 40.59 7.79
N ALA A 203 -17.94 41.05 8.96
CA ALA A 203 -16.54 41.12 9.31
C ALA A 203 -15.89 39.71 9.34
N ALA A 204 -16.55 38.72 9.94
CA ALA A 204 -16.11 37.35 9.95
C ALA A 204 -16.00 36.76 8.54
N MET A 205 -16.97 37.04 7.65
CA MET A 205 -16.95 36.60 6.25
C MET A 205 -15.84 37.27 5.42
N LYS A 206 -15.56 38.55 5.67
CA LYS A 206 -14.44 39.25 5.03
C LYS A 206 -13.09 38.65 5.42
N LEU A 207 -12.92 38.26 6.70
CA LEU A 207 -11.75 37.54 7.17
C LEU A 207 -11.61 36.17 6.49
N GLN A 208 -12.71 35.43 6.35
CA GLN A 208 -12.70 34.14 5.62
C GLN A 208 -12.32 34.33 4.15
N MET A 209 -12.86 35.38 3.51
CA MET A 209 -12.51 35.70 2.11
C MET A 209 -11.03 36.02 1.95
N ALA A 210 -10.44 36.80 2.86
CA ALA A 210 -9.01 37.11 2.83
C ALA A 210 -8.16 35.85 2.98
N ALA A 211 -8.54 34.95 3.89
CA ALA A 211 -7.86 33.67 4.06
C ALA A 211 -7.97 32.76 2.82
N LEU A 212 -9.12 32.74 2.14
CA LEU A 212 -9.28 31.96 0.90
C LEU A 212 -8.44 32.52 -0.25
N LYS A 213 -8.34 33.85 -0.39
CA LYS A 213 -7.47 34.50 -1.37
C LYS A 213 -5.99 34.23 -1.13
N GLU A 214 -5.58 34.14 0.14
CA GLU A 214 -4.21 33.73 0.49
C GLU A 214 -3.93 32.27 0.07
N ILE A 215 -4.91 31.37 0.25
CA ILE A 215 -4.80 29.97 -0.19
C ILE A 215 -4.74 29.89 -1.72
N GLU A 216 -5.54 30.68 -2.42
CA GLU A 216 -5.54 30.78 -3.89
C GLU A 216 -4.18 31.22 -4.41
N ALA A 217 -3.62 32.30 -3.85
CA ALA A 217 -2.29 32.79 -4.22
C ALA A 217 -1.19 31.75 -3.97
N LYS A 218 -1.27 30.99 -2.88
CA LYS A 218 -0.35 29.87 -2.60
C LYS A 218 -0.48 28.76 -3.63
N LEU A 219 -1.71 28.42 -4.03
CA LEU A 219 -1.98 27.37 -5.03
C LEU A 219 -1.39 27.79 -6.40
N GLU A 220 -1.57 29.04 -6.80
CA GLU A 220 -1.01 29.60 -8.03
C GLU A 220 0.52 29.63 -8.00
N ALA A 221 1.11 30.09 -6.89
CA ALA A 221 2.57 30.16 -6.72
C ALA A 221 3.26 28.78 -6.76
N THR A 222 2.59 27.74 -6.28
CA THR A 222 3.13 26.37 -6.29
C THR A 222 2.85 25.61 -7.58
N GLY A 223 1.92 26.09 -8.42
CA GLY A 223 1.46 25.35 -9.61
C GLY A 223 0.73 24.06 -9.32
N GLU A 224 0.34 23.81 -8.07
CA GLU A 224 -0.38 22.61 -7.67
C GLU A 224 -1.88 22.71 -7.96
N THR A 225 -2.51 21.56 -8.20
CA THR A 225 -3.96 21.50 -8.48
C THR A 225 -4.83 21.53 -7.22
N GLN A 226 -4.22 21.29 -6.05
CA GLN A 226 -4.91 21.26 -4.76
C GLN A 226 -3.94 21.46 -3.60
N ILE A 227 -4.46 21.97 -2.49
CA ILE A 227 -3.71 22.16 -1.25
C ILE A 227 -4.52 21.66 -0.04
N SER A 228 -3.87 20.95 0.86
CA SER A 228 -4.43 20.58 2.16
C SER A 228 -3.75 21.40 3.26
N LEU A 229 -4.53 22.13 4.05
CA LEU A 229 -4.02 22.94 5.15
C LEU A 229 -3.63 22.10 6.38
N THR A 230 -4.07 20.85 6.44
CA THR A 230 -3.78 19.97 7.59
C THR A 230 -2.57 19.09 7.34
N ASP A 231 -2.44 18.55 6.14
CA ASP A 231 -1.34 17.71 5.67
C ASP A 231 -1.01 18.12 4.24
N PRO A 232 0.02 18.97 4.02
CA PRO A 232 0.32 19.54 2.70
C PRO A 232 0.61 18.51 1.61
N ASP A 233 1.12 17.32 1.98
CA ASP A 233 1.45 16.26 1.03
C ASP A 233 0.24 15.38 0.67
N ALA A 234 -0.84 15.42 1.45
CA ALA A 234 -2.03 14.63 1.18
C ALA A 234 -2.80 15.16 -0.04
N ARG A 235 -3.33 14.25 -0.86
CA ARG A 235 -4.10 14.60 -2.07
C ARG A 235 -5.49 13.96 -2.05
N SER A 236 -6.43 14.65 -2.70
CA SER A 236 -7.76 14.08 -2.96
C SER A 236 -7.63 12.98 -4.02
N MET A 237 -8.12 11.81 -3.71
CA MET A 237 -8.06 10.64 -4.56
C MET A 237 -9.45 10.04 -4.69
N MET A 238 -9.82 9.63 -5.90
CA MET A 238 -11.06 8.90 -6.12
C MET A 238 -10.92 7.46 -5.64
N THR A 239 -11.91 7.00 -4.90
CA THR A 239 -12.13 5.60 -4.54
C THR A 239 -13.48 5.15 -5.13
N ARG A 240 -13.84 3.88 -4.98
CA ARG A 240 -15.15 3.38 -5.46
C ARG A 240 -16.29 4.15 -4.79
N GLY A 241 -16.82 5.17 -5.50
CA GLY A 241 -17.99 5.94 -5.10
C GLY A 241 -17.76 7.15 -4.18
N SER A 242 -16.56 7.36 -3.63
CA SER A 242 -16.25 8.55 -2.81
C SER A 242 -14.81 9.00 -2.95
N GLY A 243 -14.59 10.31 -2.86
CA GLY A 243 -13.23 10.86 -2.77
C GLY A 243 -12.70 10.80 -1.34
N ILE A 244 -11.44 10.45 -1.17
CA ILE A 244 -10.72 10.57 0.10
C ILE A 244 -9.52 11.50 -0.05
N VAL A 245 -9.17 12.23 0.99
CA VAL A 245 -7.90 12.95 1.04
C VAL A 245 -6.91 12.07 1.79
N GLY A 246 -5.85 11.67 1.09
CA GLY A 246 -4.91 10.70 1.64
C GLY A 246 -3.71 10.42 0.75
N TYR A 247 -3.22 9.21 0.88
CA TYR A 247 -2.06 8.69 0.16
C TYR A 247 -2.41 7.38 -0.54
N ASN A 248 -1.70 7.10 -1.61
CA ASN A 248 -1.76 5.84 -2.33
C ASN A 248 -0.58 4.97 -1.89
N VAL A 249 -0.88 3.81 -1.32
CA VAL A 249 0.12 2.83 -0.89
C VAL A 249 0.21 1.76 -1.95
N GLN A 250 1.37 1.66 -2.58
CA GLN A 250 1.71 0.62 -3.53
C GLN A 250 2.39 -0.54 -2.81
N THR A 251 2.08 -1.77 -3.16
CA THR A 251 2.72 -2.99 -2.63
C THR A 251 3.05 -3.97 -3.74
N ALA A 252 4.19 -4.63 -3.61
CA ALA A 252 4.52 -5.84 -4.34
C ALA A 252 4.49 -7.00 -3.35
N VAL A 253 3.65 -7.97 -3.59
CA VAL A 253 3.33 -9.08 -2.68
C VAL A 253 3.72 -10.38 -3.33
N ASP A 254 4.47 -11.22 -2.63
CA ASP A 254 4.79 -12.58 -3.08
C ASP A 254 3.50 -13.40 -3.28
N ALA A 255 3.39 -14.06 -4.42
CA ALA A 255 2.17 -14.75 -4.83
C ALA A 255 1.90 -16.03 -4.02
N LYS A 256 2.92 -16.65 -3.43
CA LYS A 256 2.84 -17.94 -2.74
C LYS A 256 2.57 -17.78 -1.24
N HIS A 257 3.38 -16.97 -0.58
CA HIS A 257 3.33 -16.81 0.88
C HIS A 257 2.59 -15.54 1.31
N HIS A 258 2.20 -14.66 0.38
CA HIS A 258 1.53 -13.38 0.60
C HIS A 258 2.35 -12.42 1.49
N LEU A 259 3.68 -12.52 1.46
CA LEU A 259 4.59 -11.58 2.12
C LEU A 259 4.73 -10.32 1.27
N ILE A 260 4.71 -9.15 1.90
CA ILE A 260 4.97 -7.89 1.21
C ILE A 260 6.48 -7.78 1.01
N VAL A 261 6.91 -7.86 -0.25
CA VAL A 261 8.32 -7.78 -0.65
C VAL A 261 8.79 -6.32 -0.71
N GLU A 262 7.96 -5.45 -1.25
CA GLU A 262 8.24 -4.02 -1.35
C GLU A 262 6.96 -3.20 -1.20
N HIS A 263 7.10 -2.00 -0.68
CA HIS A 263 6.00 -1.05 -0.55
C HIS A 263 6.47 0.38 -0.75
N GLU A 264 5.60 1.21 -1.29
CA GLU A 264 5.84 2.63 -1.44
C GLU A 264 4.58 3.43 -1.12
N VAL A 265 4.75 4.58 -0.48
CA VAL A 265 3.68 5.54 -0.28
C VAL A 265 3.90 6.72 -1.21
N THR A 266 2.89 7.02 -2.00
CA THR A 266 2.88 8.15 -2.92
C THR A 266 1.62 9.01 -2.72
N ASN A 267 1.70 10.25 -3.14
CA ASN A 267 0.53 11.14 -3.23
C ASN A 267 -0.08 11.20 -4.64
N ILE A 268 0.37 10.34 -5.55
CA ILE A 268 -0.19 10.18 -6.89
C ILE A 268 -1.44 9.31 -6.81
N GLY A 269 -2.58 9.86 -7.22
CA GLY A 269 -3.88 9.19 -7.09
C GLY A 269 -4.16 8.07 -8.09
N ASN A 270 -3.39 7.96 -9.18
CA ASN A 270 -3.50 6.90 -10.18
C ASN A 270 -2.33 5.90 -10.09
N ASP A 271 -2.55 4.70 -10.60
CA ASP A 271 -1.58 3.61 -10.52
C ASP A 271 -0.80 3.39 -11.83
N ARG A 272 -1.13 4.15 -12.90
CA ARG A 272 -0.61 3.95 -14.25
C ARG A 272 0.90 4.06 -14.38
N ASP A 273 1.52 4.94 -13.59
CA ASP A 273 2.95 5.24 -13.65
C ASP A 273 3.75 4.55 -12.52
N GLN A 274 3.16 3.53 -11.88
CA GLN A 274 3.77 2.90 -10.70
C GLN A 274 4.33 1.50 -10.98
N LEU A 275 4.00 0.88 -12.11
CA LEU A 275 4.30 -0.52 -12.39
C LEU A 275 5.80 -0.81 -12.45
N SER A 276 6.52 -0.11 -13.31
CA SER A 276 7.95 -0.40 -13.56
C SER A 276 8.80 -0.09 -12.34
N GLY A 277 8.49 1.00 -11.63
CA GLY A 277 9.15 1.38 -10.39
C GLY A 277 9.01 0.31 -9.31
N MET A 278 7.78 -0.16 -9.06
CA MET A 278 7.51 -1.19 -8.06
C MET A 278 8.11 -2.54 -8.46
N ALA A 279 7.98 -2.96 -9.71
CA ALA A 279 8.52 -4.22 -10.20
C ALA A 279 10.07 -4.28 -10.09
N LYS A 280 10.77 -3.20 -10.44
CA LYS A 280 12.23 -3.10 -10.30
C LYS A 280 12.68 -3.18 -8.84
N LYS A 281 11.99 -2.46 -7.93
CA LYS A 281 12.26 -2.52 -6.49
C LYS A 281 12.01 -3.92 -5.92
N ALA A 282 10.90 -4.57 -6.30
CA ALA A 282 10.59 -5.93 -5.89
C ALA A 282 11.67 -6.92 -6.37
N ARG A 283 12.12 -6.82 -7.64
CA ARG A 283 13.20 -7.66 -8.17
C ARG A 283 14.49 -7.51 -7.36
N THR A 284 14.85 -6.27 -7.03
CA THR A 284 16.04 -5.99 -6.21
C THR A 284 15.87 -6.56 -4.80
N ALA A 285 14.69 -6.42 -4.19
CA ALA A 285 14.42 -6.91 -2.84
C ALA A 285 14.43 -8.45 -2.75
N ILE A 286 13.95 -9.15 -3.79
CA ILE A 286 14.00 -10.62 -3.89
C ILE A 286 15.41 -11.10 -4.25
N GLY A 287 16.22 -10.28 -4.94
CA GLY A 287 17.55 -10.66 -5.39
C GLY A 287 17.53 -11.68 -6.55
N THR A 288 16.52 -11.63 -7.42
CA THR A 288 16.37 -12.53 -8.57
C THR A 288 16.74 -11.83 -9.87
N GLU A 289 17.24 -12.58 -10.85
CA GLU A 289 17.47 -12.08 -12.21
C GLU A 289 16.19 -12.02 -13.03
N SER A 290 15.27 -12.96 -12.80
CA SER A 290 13.99 -13.05 -13.48
C SER A 290 12.84 -12.84 -12.50
N LEU A 291 11.88 -11.98 -12.82
CA LEU A 291 10.69 -11.71 -12.03
C LEU A 291 9.46 -11.69 -12.93
N THR A 292 8.37 -12.28 -12.47
CA THR A 292 7.04 -12.09 -13.07
C THR A 292 6.20 -11.18 -12.19
N ALA A 293 5.77 -10.03 -12.74
CA ALA A 293 4.92 -9.06 -12.04
C ALA A 293 3.49 -9.12 -12.60
N ILE A 294 2.52 -9.34 -11.74
CA ILE A 294 1.10 -9.40 -12.09
C ILE A 294 0.41 -8.16 -11.52
N ALA A 295 -0.28 -7.39 -12.35
CA ALA A 295 -1.02 -6.21 -11.90
C ALA A 295 -2.40 -6.12 -12.55
N ASP A 296 -3.26 -5.24 -12.03
CA ASP A 296 -4.58 -5.05 -12.60
C ASP A 296 -4.57 -4.09 -13.80
N ARG A 297 -5.75 -3.94 -14.41
CA ARG A 297 -5.96 -3.06 -15.56
C ARG A 297 -5.59 -1.59 -15.28
N GLY A 298 -5.62 -1.15 -14.02
CA GLY A 298 -5.27 0.22 -13.63
C GLY A 298 -3.81 0.58 -13.90
N TYR A 299 -2.95 -0.43 -13.99
CA TYR A 299 -1.51 -0.28 -14.29
C TYR A 299 -1.18 -0.35 -15.79
N PHE A 300 -2.16 -0.57 -16.65
CA PHE A 300 -1.89 -0.70 -18.08
C PHE A 300 -1.42 0.63 -18.69
N LYS A 301 -0.13 0.70 -18.99
CA LYS A 301 0.53 1.78 -19.73
C LYS A 301 1.69 1.21 -20.54
N GLY A 302 1.71 1.46 -21.85
CA GLY A 302 2.68 0.84 -22.78
C GLY A 302 4.12 1.11 -22.38
N GLU A 303 4.46 2.36 -22.03
CA GLU A 303 5.82 2.75 -21.65
C GLU A 303 6.29 2.06 -20.36
N GLU A 304 5.41 1.87 -19.38
CA GLU A 304 5.71 1.15 -18.15
C GLU A 304 5.98 -0.33 -18.40
N ILE A 305 5.17 -0.96 -19.28
CA ILE A 305 5.34 -2.36 -19.68
C ILE A 305 6.65 -2.54 -20.46
N LEU A 306 6.96 -1.60 -21.36
CA LEU A 306 8.25 -1.58 -22.07
C LEU A 306 9.43 -1.44 -21.11
N ALA A 307 9.34 -0.54 -20.13
CA ALA A 307 10.38 -0.34 -19.12
C ALA A 307 10.60 -1.59 -18.23
N CYS A 308 9.55 -2.38 -17.99
CA CYS A 308 9.66 -3.68 -17.33
C CYS A 308 10.38 -4.70 -18.22
N LYS A 309 10.01 -4.81 -19.51
CA LYS A 309 10.68 -5.72 -20.48
C LYS A 309 12.17 -5.40 -20.62
N GLN A 310 12.51 -4.11 -20.74
CA GLN A 310 13.91 -3.64 -20.78
C GLN A 310 14.70 -3.98 -19.52
N ALA A 311 14.01 -4.04 -18.38
CA ALA A 311 14.59 -4.46 -17.11
C ALA A 311 14.60 -6.00 -16.93
N GLY A 312 14.23 -6.81 -17.91
CA GLY A 312 14.17 -8.27 -17.78
C GLY A 312 13.04 -8.79 -16.87
N ILE A 313 11.98 -7.99 -16.69
CA ILE A 313 10.82 -8.34 -15.87
C ILE A 313 9.65 -8.72 -16.77
N ALA A 314 9.13 -9.92 -16.61
CA ALA A 314 7.90 -10.34 -17.27
C ALA A 314 6.69 -9.69 -16.57
N VAL A 315 5.74 -9.19 -17.39
CA VAL A 315 4.55 -8.49 -16.86
C VAL A 315 3.29 -9.18 -17.39
N LEU A 316 2.28 -9.28 -16.53
CA LEU A 316 0.94 -9.76 -16.86
C LEU A 316 -0.08 -8.72 -16.39
N VAL A 317 -0.57 -7.90 -17.34
CA VAL A 317 -1.53 -6.81 -17.07
C VAL A 317 -2.64 -6.84 -18.12
N PRO A 318 -3.92 -6.90 -17.72
CA PRO A 318 -5.03 -6.89 -18.67
C PRO A 318 -5.09 -5.58 -19.47
N VAL A 319 -5.27 -5.69 -20.77
CA VAL A 319 -5.38 -4.54 -21.67
C VAL A 319 -6.59 -3.68 -21.33
N THR A 320 -6.39 -2.38 -21.21
CA THR A 320 -7.48 -1.40 -21.08
C THR A 320 -8.03 -1.07 -22.46
N ARG A 321 -9.23 -1.53 -22.74
CA ARG A 321 -9.97 -1.16 -23.97
C ARG A 321 -10.73 0.13 -23.72
N THR A 322 -10.32 1.21 -24.37
CA THR A 322 -10.92 2.55 -24.22
C THR A 322 -11.95 2.85 -25.30
N SER A 323 -12.09 1.97 -26.30
CA SER A 323 -13.03 2.17 -27.41
C SER A 323 -14.45 1.71 -27.04
N ASN A 324 -15.44 2.54 -27.25
CA ASN A 324 -16.85 2.18 -27.15
C ASN A 324 -17.37 1.43 -28.40
N ALA A 325 -16.52 1.13 -29.37
CA ALA A 325 -16.92 0.54 -30.64
C ALA A 325 -17.73 -0.75 -30.46
N LYS A 326 -17.34 -1.65 -29.54
CA LYS A 326 -18.11 -2.87 -29.24
C LYS A 326 -19.48 -2.59 -28.63
N ALA A 327 -19.58 -1.60 -27.76
CA ALA A 327 -20.87 -1.19 -27.19
C ALA A 327 -21.83 -0.64 -28.25
N ASP A 328 -21.26 -0.01 -29.29
CA ASP A 328 -22.01 0.49 -30.45
C ASP A 328 -22.21 -0.59 -31.53
N GLY A 329 -21.91 -1.86 -31.28
CA GLY A 329 -22.03 -2.97 -32.22
C GLY A 329 -20.99 -2.94 -33.35
N ARG A 330 -19.92 -2.15 -33.21
CA ARG A 330 -18.85 -2.00 -34.20
C ARG A 330 -17.59 -2.78 -33.83
N PHE A 331 -16.79 -3.12 -34.84
CA PHE A 331 -15.50 -3.77 -34.63
C PHE A 331 -14.54 -2.88 -33.84
N ASP A 332 -13.85 -3.48 -32.87
CA ASP A 332 -12.75 -2.84 -32.14
C ASP A 332 -11.37 -3.17 -32.75
N LYS A 333 -10.29 -2.72 -32.14
CA LYS A 333 -8.93 -2.97 -32.62
C LYS A 333 -8.57 -4.47 -32.62
N ALA A 334 -9.13 -5.26 -31.71
CA ALA A 334 -8.83 -6.68 -31.58
C ALA A 334 -9.43 -7.53 -32.72
N ASP A 335 -10.42 -7.01 -33.44
CA ASP A 335 -11.01 -7.69 -34.60
C ASP A 335 -10.13 -7.55 -35.87
N PHE A 336 -9.01 -6.81 -35.75
CA PHE A 336 -8.04 -6.62 -36.85
C PHE A 336 -6.77 -7.40 -36.54
N VAL A 337 -6.46 -8.40 -37.35
CA VAL A 337 -5.30 -9.28 -37.17
C VAL A 337 -4.07 -8.64 -37.80
N TYR A 338 -3.01 -8.47 -37.01
CA TYR A 338 -1.73 -7.95 -37.53
C TYR A 338 -0.87 -9.06 -38.13
N ASP A 339 -0.47 -8.85 -39.36
CA ASP A 339 0.50 -9.70 -40.05
C ASP A 339 1.90 -9.07 -39.90
N ARG A 340 2.75 -9.72 -39.11
CA ARG A 340 4.08 -9.20 -38.76
C ARG A 340 5.05 -9.26 -39.96
N GLU A 341 4.91 -10.28 -40.84
CA GLU A 341 5.79 -10.44 -41.97
C GLU A 341 5.54 -9.39 -43.06
N LYS A 342 4.26 -9.05 -43.28
CA LYS A 342 3.84 -8.07 -44.30
C LYS A 342 3.72 -6.64 -43.73
N ASN A 343 3.84 -6.47 -42.41
CA ASN A 343 3.62 -5.20 -41.72
C ASN A 343 2.26 -4.58 -42.12
N GLU A 344 1.19 -5.37 -42.07
CA GLU A 344 -0.18 -4.94 -42.40
C GLU A 344 -1.21 -5.52 -41.43
N TYR A 345 -2.38 -4.92 -41.39
CA TYR A 345 -3.52 -5.49 -40.65
C TYR A 345 -4.51 -6.11 -41.65
N ARG A 346 -5.09 -7.25 -41.27
CA ARG A 346 -6.23 -7.83 -41.96
C ARG A 346 -7.52 -7.50 -41.24
N CYS A 347 -8.48 -6.85 -41.91
CA CYS A 347 -9.76 -6.49 -41.34
C CYS A 347 -10.77 -7.66 -41.38
N PRO A 348 -11.91 -7.60 -40.65
CA PRO A 348 -12.95 -8.63 -40.67
C PRO A 348 -13.57 -8.91 -42.04
N ALA A 349 -13.45 -7.97 -43.01
CA ALA A 349 -13.85 -8.16 -44.41
C ALA A 349 -12.73 -8.76 -45.30
N GLY A 350 -11.61 -9.23 -44.69
CA GLY A 350 -10.47 -9.84 -45.40
C GLY A 350 -9.55 -8.85 -46.10
N GLN A 351 -9.82 -7.54 -46.05
CA GLN A 351 -9.00 -6.53 -46.74
C GLN A 351 -7.71 -6.21 -45.95
N ALA A 352 -6.61 -6.01 -46.65
CA ALA A 352 -5.35 -5.55 -46.08
C ALA A 352 -5.41 -4.04 -45.77
N LEU A 353 -5.06 -3.68 -44.56
CA LEU A 353 -4.79 -2.31 -44.12
C LEU A 353 -3.27 -2.14 -44.11
N ILE A 354 -2.76 -1.51 -45.15
CA ILE A 354 -1.31 -1.33 -45.34
C ILE A 354 -0.82 -0.14 -44.52
N TRP A 355 0.46 -0.17 -44.14
CA TRP A 355 1.13 0.97 -43.51
C TRP A 355 1.07 2.22 -44.43
N ARG A 356 0.84 3.38 -43.84
CA ARG A 356 0.73 4.63 -44.59
C ARG A 356 1.75 5.67 -44.13
N PHE A 357 1.81 5.94 -42.83
CA PHE A 357 2.82 6.83 -42.24
C PHE A 357 2.95 6.60 -40.76
N ALA A 358 4.06 7.08 -40.20
CA ALA A 358 4.28 7.21 -38.76
C ALA A 358 4.12 8.67 -38.33
N GLY A 359 3.59 8.89 -37.15
CA GLY A 359 3.48 10.21 -36.54
C GLY A 359 3.73 10.12 -35.04
N VAL A 360 4.25 11.19 -34.45
CA VAL A 360 4.49 11.25 -33.01
C VAL A 360 3.29 11.88 -32.32
N GLU A 361 2.70 11.18 -31.37
CA GLU A 361 1.61 11.66 -30.52
C GLU A 361 1.95 11.41 -29.05
N LYS A 362 1.97 12.44 -28.24
CA LYS A 362 2.30 12.37 -26.79
C LYS A 362 3.64 11.66 -26.50
N GLY A 363 4.63 11.85 -27.36
CA GLY A 363 5.95 11.22 -27.24
C GLY A 363 6.05 9.79 -27.76
N MET A 364 4.97 9.21 -28.28
CA MET A 364 4.96 7.86 -28.84
C MET A 364 4.93 7.92 -30.36
N THR A 365 5.75 7.12 -31.04
CA THR A 365 5.69 6.91 -32.49
C THR A 365 4.55 5.95 -32.80
N LEU A 366 3.53 6.44 -33.52
CA LEU A 366 2.34 5.68 -33.89
C LEU A 366 2.32 5.44 -35.41
N ASN A 367 2.42 4.17 -35.79
CA ASN A 367 2.21 3.71 -37.17
C ASN A 367 0.71 3.66 -37.47
N ARG A 368 0.30 4.13 -38.64
CA ARG A 368 -1.08 4.19 -39.06
C ARG A 368 -1.33 3.36 -40.30
N TYR A 369 -2.39 2.55 -40.22
CA TYR A 369 -2.78 1.58 -41.23
C TYR A 369 -4.21 1.80 -41.66
N TRP A 370 -4.49 1.74 -42.97
CA TRP A 370 -5.84 1.71 -43.52
C TRP A 370 -5.85 1.14 -44.93
N SER A 371 -7.05 0.69 -45.39
CA SER A 371 -7.34 0.24 -46.77
C SER A 371 -8.05 1.34 -47.54
N SER A 372 -7.75 1.47 -48.83
CA SER A 372 -8.47 2.36 -49.77
C SER A 372 -9.88 1.86 -50.10
N ASN A 373 -10.14 0.55 -49.91
CA ASN A 373 -11.39 -0.11 -50.31
C ASN A 373 -12.53 0.01 -49.28
N CYS A 374 -12.35 0.78 -48.22
CA CYS A 374 -13.36 0.92 -47.17
C CYS A 374 -14.67 1.58 -47.64
N LYS A 375 -14.65 2.37 -48.73
CA LYS A 375 -15.83 3.07 -49.23
C LYS A 375 -16.92 2.13 -49.73
N THR A 376 -16.52 1.01 -50.34
CA THR A 376 -17.41 -0.01 -50.95
C THR A 376 -17.54 -1.28 -50.10
N CYS A 377 -17.05 -1.25 -48.87
CA CYS A 377 -17.04 -2.43 -48.02
C CYS A 377 -18.44 -2.75 -47.47
N PRO A 378 -18.93 -3.99 -47.62
CA PRO A 378 -20.26 -4.40 -47.12
C PRO A 378 -20.38 -4.37 -45.59
N LEU A 379 -19.26 -4.39 -44.86
CA LEU A 379 -19.23 -4.31 -43.39
C LEU A 379 -18.94 -2.92 -42.86
N LYS A 380 -19.03 -1.87 -43.69
CA LYS A 380 -18.64 -0.51 -43.34
C LYS A 380 -19.40 0.03 -42.14
N ASP A 381 -20.71 -0.15 -42.07
CA ASP A 381 -21.57 0.35 -40.99
C ASP A 381 -21.22 -0.26 -39.63
N ARG A 382 -20.80 -1.53 -39.64
CA ARG A 382 -20.31 -2.25 -38.44
C ARG A 382 -18.83 -1.97 -38.15
N CYS A 383 -18.13 -1.21 -39.00
CA CYS A 383 -16.70 -0.99 -38.85
C CYS A 383 -16.37 0.46 -38.43
N THR A 384 -16.86 1.46 -39.20
CA THR A 384 -16.51 2.86 -38.94
C THR A 384 -17.51 3.82 -39.57
N PRO A 385 -17.91 4.90 -38.84
CA PRO A 385 -18.71 5.98 -39.41
C PRO A 385 -17.87 6.88 -40.36
N SER A 386 -16.53 6.82 -40.28
CA SER A 386 -15.63 7.62 -41.09
C SER A 386 -15.48 7.05 -42.51
N GLN A 387 -14.87 7.81 -43.42
CA GLN A 387 -14.61 7.35 -44.80
C GLN A 387 -13.82 6.05 -44.85
N GLN A 388 -12.87 5.87 -43.92
CA GLN A 388 -12.04 4.69 -43.81
C GLN A 388 -11.71 4.36 -42.35
N ARG A 389 -11.57 3.08 -42.02
CA ARG A 389 -11.09 2.64 -40.70
C ARG A 389 -9.59 2.83 -40.64
N ARG A 390 -9.12 3.60 -39.65
CA ARG A 390 -7.70 3.75 -39.34
C ARG A 390 -7.38 2.90 -38.11
N VAL A 391 -6.34 2.06 -38.23
CA VAL A 391 -5.79 1.31 -37.12
C VAL A 391 -4.43 1.91 -36.79
N THR A 392 -4.19 2.19 -35.51
CA THR A 392 -2.91 2.70 -35.02
C THR A 392 -2.16 1.60 -34.29
N ARG A 393 -0.84 1.50 -34.56
CA ARG A 393 0.08 0.60 -33.88
C ARG A 393 1.24 1.41 -33.32
N TRP A 394 1.48 1.28 -32.04
CA TRP A 394 2.67 1.85 -31.41
C TRP A 394 3.92 1.14 -31.92
N GLU A 395 5.07 1.81 -32.04
CA GLU A 395 6.31 1.21 -32.53
C GLU A 395 6.76 -0.02 -31.72
N HIS A 396 6.48 -0.01 -30.39
CA HIS A 396 6.75 -1.13 -29.49
C HIS A 396 5.50 -1.98 -29.18
N GLN A 397 4.51 -1.99 -30.06
CA GLN A 397 3.25 -2.75 -29.84
C GLN A 397 3.48 -4.26 -29.69
N ASP A 398 4.55 -4.79 -30.27
CA ASP A 398 4.96 -6.19 -30.12
C ASP A 398 5.20 -6.58 -28.65
N VAL A 399 5.67 -5.65 -27.84
CA VAL A 399 5.83 -5.86 -26.39
C VAL A 399 4.48 -6.10 -25.70
N LEU A 400 3.46 -5.36 -26.12
CA LEU A 400 2.10 -5.51 -25.60
C LEU A 400 1.41 -6.76 -26.13
N ASP A 401 1.68 -7.11 -27.38
CA ASP A 401 1.15 -8.32 -28.02
C ASP A 401 1.74 -9.58 -27.32
N ASP A 402 3.07 -9.62 -27.12
CA ASP A 402 3.77 -10.69 -26.39
C ASP A 402 3.29 -10.81 -24.91
N MET A 403 2.97 -9.69 -24.26
CA MET A 403 2.41 -9.70 -22.91
C MET A 403 0.99 -10.27 -22.91
N GLN A 404 0.17 -9.89 -23.88
CA GLN A 404 -1.20 -10.37 -24.01
C GLN A 404 -1.22 -11.89 -24.26
N GLU A 405 -0.37 -12.40 -25.13
CA GLU A 405 -0.22 -13.82 -25.39
C GLU A 405 0.16 -14.60 -24.11
N ARG A 406 1.13 -14.10 -23.34
CA ARG A 406 1.50 -14.69 -22.05
C ARG A 406 0.35 -14.67 -21.05
N LEU A 407 -0.45 -13.60 -21.04
CA LEU A 407 -1.62 -13.51 -20.17
C LEU A 407 -2.70 -14.54 -20.54
N GLU A 408 -2.92 -14.77 -21.83
CA GLU A 408 -3.85 -15.80 -22.34
C GLU A 408 -3.39 -17.23 -21.99
N LEU A 409 -2.06 -17.48 -22.02
CA LEU A 409 -1.46 -18.73 -21.56
C LEU A 409 -1.47 -18.89 -20.01
N SER A 410 -1.82 -17.84 -19.28
CA SER A 410 -1.85 -17.83 -17.81
C SER A 410 -3.24 -17.45 -17.27
N PRO A 411 -4.26 -18.30 -17.45
CA PRO A 411 -5.66 -17.97 -17.12
C PRO A 411 -5.89 -17.66 -15.62
N ASP A 412 -5.07 -18.23 -14.75
CA ASP A 412 -5.13 -18.03 -13.31
C ASP A 412 -4.45 -16.74 -12.82
N ALA A 413 -3.70 -16.03 -13.65
CA ALA A 413 -2.90 -14.88 -13.25
C ALA A 413 -3.73 -13.83 -12.47
N MET A 414 -4.93 -13.49 -12.96
CA MET A 414 -5.79 -12.50 -12.31
C MET A 414 -6.40 -13.00 -11.01
N ARG A 415 -6.63 -14.30 -10.86
CA ARG A 415 -7.07 -14.92 -9.61
C ARG A 415 -5.93 -14.90 -8.58
N ILE A 416 -4.73 -15.31 -8.98
CA ILE A 416 -3.52 -15.26 -8.15
C ILE A 416 -3.29 -13.84 -7.67
N ARG A 417 -3.28 -12.85 -8.59
CA ARG A 417 -3.13 -11.43 -8.22
C ARG A 417 -4.13 -11.02 -7.16
N ARG A 418 -5.42 -11.30 -7.36
CA ARG A 418 -6.46 -10.90 -6.42
C ARG A 418 -6.23 -11.50 -5.03
N CYS A 419 -6.03 -12.81 -4.94
CA CYS A 419 -5.78 -13.48 -3.67
C CYS A 419 -4.54 -12.94 -2.96
N SER A 420 -3.45 -12.66 -3.71
CA SER A 420 -2.19 -12.21 -3.13
C SER A 420 -2.29 -10.81 -2.52
N VAL A 421 -2.91 -9.84 -3.23
CA VAL A 421 -2.92 -8.44 -2.78
C VAL A 421 -4.08 -8.09 -1.84
N GLU A 422 -5.22 -8.79 -1.95
CA GLU A 422 -6.36 -8.56 -1.06
C GLU A 422 -6.04 -9.01 0.37
N HIS A 423 -5.26 -10.07 0.53
CA HIS A 423 -4.87 -10.59 1.84
C HIS A 423 -4.09 -9.57 2.70
N PRO A 424 -2.98 -8.95 2.26
CA PRO A 424 -2.26 -7.97 3.07
C PRO A 424 -3.06 -6.69 3.29
N PHE A 425 -3.71 -6.13 2.27
CA PHE A 425 -4.51 -4.92 2.46
C PHE A 425 -5.73 -5.15 3.35
N GLY A 426 -6.40 -6.29 3.22
CA GLY A 426 -7.49 -6.68 4.09
C GLY A 426 -7.04 -6.83 5.55
N THR A 427 -5.92 -7.52 5.77
CA THR A 427 -5.33 -7.70 7.10
C THR A 427 -4.90 -6.37 7.71
N ILE A 428 -4.16 -5.54 6.99
CA ILE A 428 -3.66 -4.25 7.48
C ILE A 428 -4.83 -3.31 7.81
N LYS A 429 -5.83 -3.17 6.92
CA LYS A 429 -6.94 -2.25 7.12
C LYS A 429 -7.95 -2.74 8.15
N SER A 430 -8.41 -3.97 8.03
CA SER A 430 -9.51 -4.49 8.85
C SER A 430 -9.01 -5.10 10.16
N TRP A 431 -8.06 -6.03 10.06
CA TRP A 431 -7.62 -6.76 11.24
C TRP A 431 -6.62 -5.98 12.08
N MET A 432 -5.65 -5.26 11.48
CA MET A 432 -4.70 -4.42 12.20
C MET A 432 -5.21 -2.98 12.43
N GLY A 433 -6.38 -2.61 11.89
CA GLY A 433 -7.05 -1.33 12.15
C GLY A 433 -6.40 -0.10 11.51
N ALA A 434 -5.56 -0.27 10.49
CA ALA A 434 -4.89 0.82 9.79
C ALA A 434 -5.79 1.44 8.70
N THR A 435 -6.90 2.03 9.09
CA THR A 435 -7.83 2.68 8.14
C THR A 435 -7.41 4.09 7.73
N HIS A 436 -6.59 4.74 8.54
CA HIS A 436 -6.07 6.09 8.33
C HIS A 436 -4.70 6.24 9.00
N PHE A 437 -3.89 7.14 8.48
CA PHE A 437 -2.61 7.47 9.08
C PHE A 437 -2.77 8.36 10.31
N LEU A 438 -1.86 8.24 11.26
CA LEU A 438 -1.77 9.07 12.45
C LEU A 438 -0.71 10.17 12.31
N THR A 439 0.17 10.06 11.33
CA THR A 439 1.22 11.04 11.04
C THR A 439 0.88 11.89 9.82
N LYS A 440 1.50 13.06 9.72
CA LYS A 440 1.37 14.02 8.63
C LYS A 440 2.68 14.15 7.87
N GLY A 441 2.57 14.41 6.58
CA GLY A 441 3.71 14.55 5.68
C GLY A 441 4.22 13.22 5.17
N LEU A 442 4.53 13.17 3.87
CA LEU A 442 4.82 11.95 3.10
C LEU A 442 5.92 11.09 3.75
N GLU A 443 7.02 11.68 4.21
CA GLU A 443 8.14 10.93 4.80
C GLU A 443 7.78 10.24 6.12
N ARG A 444 6.94 10.87 6.95
CA ARG A 444 6.46 10.27 8.19
C ARG A 444 5.42 9.19 7.93
N VAL A 445 4.57 9.41 6.94
CA VAL A 445 3.55 8.44 6.50
C VAL A 445 4.23 7.20 5.91
N LYS A 446 5.33 7.35 5.13
CA LYS A 446 6.15 6.23 4.66
C LYS A 446 6.67 5.39 5.83
N THR A 447 7.15 6.04 6.89
CA THR A 447 7.63 5.35 8.10
C THR A 447 6.51 4.61 8.83
N GLU A 448 5.35 5.24 8.96
CA GLU A 448 4.18 4.62 9.58
C GLU A 448 3.71 3.40 8.79
N MET A 449 3.66 3.50 7.45
CA MET A 449 3.31 2.36 6.59
C MET A 449 4.34 1.23 6.70
N SER A 450 5.63 1.54 6.78
CA SER A 450 6.67 0.52 6.96
C SER A 450 6.49 -0.28 8.26
N LEU A 451 6.03 0.35 9.35
CA LEU A 451 5.70 -0.36 10.58
C LEU A 451 4.48 -1.29 10.42
N HIS A 452 3.46 -0.87 9.65
CA HIS A 452 2.33 -1.75 9.33
C HIS A 452 2.76 -2.95 8.48
N VAL A 453 3.59 -2.71 7.46
CA VAL A 453 4.14 -3.77 6.59
C VAL A 453 5.00 -4.74 7.38
N LEU A 454 5.89 -4.23 8.24
CA LEU A 454 6.73 -5.07 9.09
C LEU A 454 5.90 -5.95 10.03
N ALA A 455 4.92 -5.35 10.72
CA ALA A 455 4.04 -6.09 11.62
C ALA A 455 3.21 -7.14 10.86
N TYR A 456 2.70 -6.81 9.67
CA TYR A 456 2.02 -7.76 8.81
C TYR A 456 2.95 -8.94 8.43
N ASN A 457 4.15 -8.66 7.95
CA ASN A 457 5.11 -9.69 7.53
C ASN A 457 5.56 -10.57 8.71
N VAL A 458 5.84 -9.98 9.88
CA VAL A 458 6.14 -10.73 11.12
C VAL A 458 5.00 -11.68 11.47
N LYS A 459 3.77 -11.17 11.51
CA LYS A 459 2.59 -12.01 11.76
C LYS A 459 2.45 -13.13 10.74
N ARG A 460 2.64 -12.82 9.46
CA ARG A 460 2.54 -13.81 8.39
C ARG A 460 3.61 -14.90 8.53
N LEU A 461 4.85 -14.51 8.84
CA LEU A 461 5.95 -15.44 9.01
C LEU A 461 5.77 -16.33 10.26
N ILE A 462 5.25 -15.78 11.37
CA ILE A 462 4.85 -16.58 12.54
C ILE A 462 3.79 -17.62 12.16
N THR A 463 2.81 -17.24 11.30
CA THR A 463 1.80 -18.19 10.82
C THR A 463 2.40 -19.32 9.97
N LEU A 464 3.47 -19.06 9.22
CA LEU A 464 4.12 -20.02 8.33
C LEU A 464 5.08 -20.97 9.08
N LEU A 465 5.84 -20.46 10.04
CA LEU A 465 6.93 -21.17 10.71
C LEU A 465 6.63 -21.56 12.17
N GLY A 466 5.60 -20.97 12.77
CA GLY A 466 5.41 -20.98 14.21
C GLY A 466 6.40 -20.04 14.93
N VAL A 467 6.18 -19.82 16.23
CA VAL A 467 7.03 -18.92 17.05
C VAL A 467 8.44 -19.50 17.20
N ALA A 468 8.57 -20.77 17.59
CA ALA A 468 9.87 -21.43 17.77
C ALA A 468 10.68 -21.47 16.47
N GLY A 469 10.06 -21.90 15.35
CA GLY A 469 10.74 -21.96 14.05
C GLY A 469 11.18 -20.58 13.55
N MET A 470 10.42 -19.54 13.81
CA MET A 470 10.80 -18.19 13.43
C MET A 470 11.97 -17.66 14.28
N MET A 471 11.98 -17.91 15.59
CA MET A 471 13.11 -17.52 16.45
C MET A 471 14.40 -18.25 16.04
N GLU A 472 14.31 -19.54 15.72
CA GLU A 472 15.45 -20.31 15.21
C GLU A 472 15.98 -19.74 13.89
N ALA A 473 15.09 -19.43 12.94
CA ALA A 473 15.44 -18.83 11.66
C ALA A 473 16.14 -17.47 11.81
N ILE A 474 15.66 -16.61 12.73
CA ILE A 474 16.28 -15.30 13.00
C ILE A 474 17.70 -15.48 13.56
N ARG A 475 17.89 -16.36 14.54
CA ARG A 475 19.21 -16.63 15.15
C ARG A 475 20.20 -17.23 14.15
N ALA A 476 19.75 -18.17 13.33
CA ALA A 476 20.56 -18.75 12.27
C ALA A 476 21.01 -17.69 11.24
N TYR A 477 20.12 -16.79 10.87
CA TYR A 477 20.43 -15.68 9.97
C TYR A 477 21.44 -14.69 10.59
N ALA A 478 21.26 -14.33 11.85
CA ALA A 478 22.18 -13.43 12.55
C ALA A 478 23.58 -14.04 12.66
N LEU A 479 23.68 -15.34 12.96
CA LEU A 479 24.93 -16.07 12.96
C LEU A 479 25.61 -16.05 11.57
N LEU A 480 24.84 -16.27 10.50
CA LEU A 480 25.35 -16.18 9.13
C LEU A 480 25.95 -14.80 8.83
N LEU A 481 25.25 -13.72 9.20
CA LEU A 481 25.72 -12.35 9.03
C LEU A 481 27.01 -12.09 9.84
N ALA A 482 27.08 -12.60 11.07
CA ALA A 482 28.27 -12.47 11.91
C ALA A 482 29.47 -13.19 11.28
N LEU A 483 29.30 -14.41 10.78
CA LEU A 483 30.33 -15.17 10.08
C LEU A 483 30.79 -14.46 8.79
N GLN A 484 29.90 -13.91 8.01
CA GLN A 484 30.24 -13.14 6.80
C GLN A 484 31.09 -11.89 7.12
N ARG A 485 30.85 -11.22 8.25
CA ARG A 485 31.65 -10.09 8.73
C ARG A 485 33.05 -10.51 9.15
N VAL A 486 33.18 -11.65 9.79
CA VAL A 486 34.50 -12.15 10.31
C VAL A 486 35.36 -12.71 9.18
N PHE A 487 34.79 -13.45 8.25
CA PHE A 487 35.54 -14.19 7.22
C PHE A 487 35.61 -13.48 5.86
N GLY A 488 35.01 -12.29 5.72
CA GLY A 488 34.98 -11.56 4.44
C GLY A 488 34.08 -12.21 3.38
N ALA A 489 33.67 -11.45 2.37
CA ALA A 489 32.74 -11.88 1.33
C ALA A 489 33.29 -12.94 0.34
N SER A 490 34.49 -13.44 0.55
CA SER A 490 35.13 -14.45 -0.28
C SER A 490 34.94 -15.83 0.34
N THR A 491 34.15 -16.67 -0.32
CA THR A 491 33.98 -18.09 -0.10
C THR A 491 33.11 -18.54 1.08
N LEU A 492 31.78 -18.36 0.96
CA LEU A 492 30.84 -19.31 1.59
C LEU A 492 29.53 -19.35 0.82
N LEU A 493 29.55 -20.01 -0.33
CA LEU A 493 28.39 -20.70 -0.89
C LEU A 493 28.08 -21.89 0.03
N ILE A 494 27.56 -21.64 1.21
CA ILE A 494 26.96 -22.70 2.02
C ILE A 494 25.60 -22.98 1.35
N ARG A 495 25.55 -24.12 0.67
CA ARG A 495 24.32 -24.74 0.17
C ARG A 495 23.26 -24.65 1.26
N SER A 496 22.12 -24.10 0.92
CA SER A 496 20.91 -24.08 1.74
C SER A 496 20.74 -25.43 2.45
N VAL A 497 20.78 -25.40 3.76
CA VAL A 497 20.30 -26.52 4.58
C VAL A 497 18.78 -26.43 4.52
N SER A 498 18.21 -27.09 3.54
CA SER A 498 16.76 -27.32 3.48
C SER A 498 16.37 -28.10 4.74
N PRO A 499 15.42 -27.62 5.55
CA PRO A 499 14.88 -28.43 6.62
C PRO A 499 14.17 -29.61 5.96
N LYS A 500 14.74 -30.79 6.09
CA LYS A 500 14.13 -32.05 5.68
C LYS A 500 12.80 -32.16 6.42
N THR A 501 11.72 -31.91 5.72
CA THR A 501 10.39 -32.32 6.15
C THR A 501 10.46 -33.82 6.42
N ARG A 502 10.37 -34.22 7.69
CA ARG A 502 10.13 -35.61 8.06
C ARG A 502 8.78 -36.00 7.45
N LYS A 503 8.81 -36.68 6.32
CA LYS A 503 7.69 -37.47 5.85
C LYS A 503 7.44 -38.55 6.88
N CYS A 504 6.43 -38.41 7.71
CA CYS A 504 5.79 -39.53 8.40
C CYS A 504 5.20 -40.44 7.33
N SER A 505 5.87 -41.55 7.06
CA SER A 505 5.31 -42.64 6.28
C SER A 505 4.26 -43.34 7.14
N LEU A 506 2.99 -43.06 6.86
CA LEU A 506 1.88 -43.91 7.30
C LEU A 506 1.88 -45.17 6.43
N SER A 507 2.34 -46.27 7.02
CA SER A 507 2.18 -47.61 6.49
C SER A 507 0.70 -47.98 6.49
N THR A 508 0.26 -48.47 5.34
CA THR A 508 -0.97 -49.16 5.03
C THR A 508 -1.50 -50.04 6.13
N LEU A 509 -2.73 -49.79 6.55
CA LEU A 509 -3.65 -50.83 7.07
C LEU A 509 -4.94 -50.80 6.23
N LYS A 510 -5.12 -51.87 5.46
CA LYS A 510 -6.32 -52.22 4.77
C LYS A 510 -7.41 -52.56 5.79
N GLY A 511 -8.57 -51.97 5.67
CA GLY A 511 -9.80 -52.37 6.37
C GLY A 511 -11.03 -51.80 5.66
N ARG A 512 -11.80 -52.71 5.08
CA ARG A 512 -13.09 -52.49 4.42
C ARG A 512 -14.10 -51.82 5.38
N THR A 513 -15.01 -50.95 4.90
CA THR A 513 -16.47 -51.25 4.87
C THR A 513 -17.30 -49.99 4.56
N THR A 514 -18.12 -50.13 3.56
CA THR A 514 -19.50 -49.63 3.28
C THR A 514 -19.86 -48.16 3.36
N CYS A 515 -20.37 -47.70 2.21
CA CYS A 515 -21.19 -46.51 2.00
C CYS A 515 -22.52 -46.57 2.78
N ILE A 516 -22.92 -45.42 3.36
CA ILE A 516 -24.32 -45.01 3.40
C ILE A 516 -24.35 -43.47 3.23
N GLY A 517 -25.23 -43.03 2.33
CA GLY A 517 -25.37 -41.63 1.93
C GLY A 517 -26.19 -40.80 2.90
N GLY A 518 -26.16 -39.51 2.66
CA GLY A 518 -27.05 -38.54 3.33
C GLY A 518 -26.67 -37.10 2.97
N TYR A 519 -27.47 -36.46 2.18
CA TYR A 519 -27.51 -35.06 1.78
C TYR A 519 -27.37 -34.08 2.96
N SER A 520 -26.66 -32.99 2.80
CA SER A 520 -27.21 -31.65 3.00
C SER A 520 -26.19 -30.56 2.71
N SER A 521 -26.65 -29.61 1.91
CA SER A 521 -26.05 -28.30 1.59
C SER A 521 -25.75 -27.46 2.83
N THR A 522 -24.63 -26.74 2.84
CA THR A 522 -24.62 -25.29 3.11
C THR A 522 -23.21 -24.74 2.84
N ALA A 523 -23.17 -23.78 1.97
CA ALA A 523 -22.01 -22.89 1.76
C ALA A 523 -21.79 -22.01 2.97
N LYS A 524 -20.53 -21.84 3.40
CA LYS A 524 -20.06 -20.59 4.03
C LYS A 524 -18.53 -20.50 4.11
N ALA A 525 -18.07 -19.46 3.44
CA ALA A 525 -16.98 -18.53 3.82
C ALA A 525 -15.59 -19.08 4.09
N CYS A 526 -14.71 -18.86 3.11
CA CYS A 526 -13.27 -18.67 3.34
C CYS A 526 -13.04 -17.42 4.19
N PHE A 527 -12.47 -17.59 5.35
CA PHE A 527 -11.78 -16.54 6.11
C PHE A 527 -10.29 -16.82 6.13
#